data_6b4785bdb600e91d885054876710a14d
#
_entry.id   6b4785bdb600e91d885054876710a14d
#
_cell.length_a   1.000
_cell.length_b   1.000
_cell.length_c   1.000
_cell.angle_alpha   90.00
_cell.angle_beta   90.00
_cell.angle_gamma   90.00
#
_symmetry.space_group_name_H-M   'P 1'
#
loop_
_entity.id
_entity.type
_entity.pdbx_description
1 polymer ?
#
loop_
_entity_poly.entity_id
_entity_poly.type
_entity_poly.pdbx_seq_one_letter_code
_entity_poly.pdbx_strand_id
1 'polypeptide(L)'
;MEPPSSINSTPPTIVVIFGASGDLTARKLGPAILNLSMDSLLPFHCYLIGYGRKEISDIEFRNYIKESTEKHSRRKISEETWKSLEENVSFHAGSYDNLEDFHSLSAQIDSIEKKLDQAIQCLFYISTPPTVFKPILENLGKSGLAKRHRNKHVESKVIIEKPFGRDLASANDLNAIINRRFAETQVFRIDHYLGKETVQSLLVQRFANSIFEPVWNRNYVSSVQITVSENLGVESRGGYYDRSGALRDMIQNHVMQLLALTAMEPPSSLDPESIRNEKVKALQALKPLVVSGDNSEIVRGVYSQGLVDGEKAIGYLQEEGIPQDSITETYASLCLQMENWRWKGVPFYLRSGKRLAMKASEIVVQFKRPPEILFGKDSKYALSPNLLVIRIQPNEGITLYLNSKTPGLETRLQPIELAFGYETTFGSNTPEAYERLILDALNGDGTLFIRGDEAETSWGLLSPVLDYWQNQKSKGLESYAAGTWGPISADKLLLSRGHEWLTGTNFC
;
A
#
# COMPACT_ATOMS: atom_id res chain seq x y z
N MET A 1 20.13 2.13 22.26
CA MET A 1 18.86 2.89 22.30
C MET A 1 18.01 2.23 23.37
N GLU A 2 17.59 2.99 24.36
CA GLU A 2 16.60 2.50 25.32
C GLU A 2 15.28 2.20 24.59
N PRO A 3 14.59 1.10 24.92
CA PRO A 3 13.28 0.82 24.33
C PRO A 3 12.32 1.95 24.68
N PRO A 4 11.39 2.32 23.78
CA PRO A 4 10.44 3.39 24.04
C PRO A 4 9.58 3.02 25.27
N SER A 5 9.55 3.91 26.23
CA SER A 5 8.91 3.76 27.57
C SER A 5 7.37 3.60 27.53
N SER A 6 6.75 3.49 26.36
CA SER A 6 5.29 3.42 26.18
C SER A 6 4.72 2.01 26.04
N ILE A 7 5.54 0.96 25.91
CA ILE A 7 5.08 -0.41 25.58
C ILE A 7 4.45 -1.11 26.79
N ASN A 8 4.83 -0.75 28.02
CA ASN A 8 4.27 -1.34 29.23
C ASN A 8 2.85 -0.87 29.60
N SER A 9 2.23 -0.01 28.79
CA SER A 9 0.88 0.53 29.07
C SER A 9 -0.21 -0.04 28.15
N THR A 10 0.12 -0.92 27.21
CA THR A 10 -0.88 -1.52 26.31
C THR A 10 -1.71 -2.54 27.09
N PRO A 11 -3.06 -2.44 27.05
CA PRO A 11 -3.92 -3.37 27.79
C PRO A 11 -3.76 -4.80 27.28
N PRO A 12 -4.12 -5.81 28.09
CA PRO A 12 -4.25 -7.19 27.62
C PRO A 12 -5.03 -7.23 26.31
N THR A 13 -4.56 -7.98 25.33
CA THR A 13 -5.14 -7.94 23.98
C THR A 13 -5.42 -9.33 23.44
N ILE A 14 -6.57 -9.49 22.80
CA ILE A 14 -6.91 -10.65 21.98
C ILE A 14 -6.87 -10.23 20.52
N VAL A 15 -6.05 -10.91 19.72
CA VAL A 15 -6.06 -10.81 18.26
C VAL A 15 -6.90 -11.95 17.70
N VAL A 16 -8.02 -11.62 17.06
CA VAL A 16 -8.88 -12.61 16.39
C VAL A 16 -8.66 -12.51 14.89
N ILE A 17 -8.18 -13.58 14.26
CA ILE A 17 -7.93 -13.61 12.81
C ILE A 17 -9.07 -14.39 12.13
N PHE A 18 -9.95 -13.69 11.41
CA PHE A 18 -10.92 -14.30 10.52
C PHE A 18 -10.23 -14.78 9.24
N GLY A 19 -10.41 -16.04 8.87
CA GLY A 19 -9.67 -16.66 7.77
C GLY A 19 -8.29 -17.19 8.20
N ALA A 20 -8.17 -17.61 9.46
CA ALA A 20 -6.92 -17.99 10.10
C ALA A 20 -6.16 -19.15 9.45
N SER A 21 -6.82 -20.01 8.68
CA SER A 21 -6.17 -21.08 7.89
C SER A 21 -5.76 -20.66 6.48
N GLY A 22 -5.81 -19.36 6.16
CA GLY A 22 -5.52 -18.82 4.83
C GLY A 22 -4.03 -18.48 4.60
N ASP A 23 -3.68 -18.27 3.33
CA ASP A 23 -2.32 -17.97 2.87
C ASP A 23 -1.72 -16.72 3.51
N LEU A 24 -2.52 -15.65 3.70
CA LEU A 24 -2.04 -14.42 4.35
C LEU A 24 -1.64 -14.67 5.80
N THR A 25 -2.43 -15.45 6.55
CA THR A 25 -2.11 -15.83 7.93
C THR A 25 -0.79 -16.60 7.98
N ALA A 26 -0.63 -17.59 7.11
CA ALA A 26 0.60 -18.40 7.04
C ALA A 26 1.84 -17.57 6.68
N ARG A 27 1.73 -16.74 5.64
CA ARG A 27 2.90 -16.07 5.06
C ARG A 27 3.25 -14.76 5.72
N LYS A 28 2.28 -14.09 6.36
CA LYS A 28 2.47 -12.72 6.86
C LYS A 28 2.04 -12.53 8.31
N LEU A 29 0.80 -12.90 8.69
CA LEU A 29 0.29 -12.52 10.00
C LEU A 29 0.92 -13.34 11.13
N GLY A 30 1.04 -14.66 10.97
CA GLY A 30 1.71 -15.54 11.94
C GLY A 30 3.17 -15.10 12.16
N PRO A 31 3.99 -14.99 11.07
CA PRO A 31 5.35 -14.46 11.16
C PRO A 31 5.45 -13.09 11.82
N ALA A 32 4.58 -12.14 11.47
CA ALA A 32 4.60 -10.80 12.02
C ALA A 32 4.32 -10.77 13.53
N ILE A 33 3.29 -11.50 13.99
CA ILE A 33 2.95 -11.60 15.42
C ILE A 33 4.10 -12.23 16.20
N LEU A 34 4.72 -13.28 15.68
CA LEU A 34 5.85 -13.94 16.35
C LEU A 34 7.11 -13.06 16.37
N ASN A 35 7.40 -12.32 15.29
CA ASN A 35 8.50 -11.36 15.26
C ASN A 35 8.28 -10.23 16.28
N LEU A 36 7.07 -9.68 16.39
CA LEU A 36 6.71 -8.68 17.41
C LEU A 36 6.87 -9.23 18.83
N SER A 37 6.53 -10.52 19.06
CA SER A 37 6.75 -11.19 20.33
C SER A 37 8.24 -11.30 20.67
N MET A 38 9.07 -11.70 19.69
CA MET A 38 10.53 -11.78 19.87
C MET A 38 11.17 -10.43 20.23
N ASP A 39 10.59 -9.33 19.72
CA ASP A 39 11.04 -7.97 20.02
C ASP A 39 10.41 -7.41 21.31
N SER A 40 9.60 -8.20 22.04
CA SER A 40 8.85 -7.76 23.23
C SER A 40 7.93 -6.55 22.97
N LEU A 41 7.39 -6.46 21.74
CA LEU A 41 6.50 -5.38 21.29
C LEU A 41 5.02 -5.73 21.41
N LEU A 42 4.67 -6.98 21.75
CA LEU A 42 3.30 -7.36 22.07
C LEU A 42 2.94 -7.02 23.52
N PRO A 43 1.65 -6.79 23.82
CA PRO A 43 1.18 -6.70 25.20
C PRO A 43 1.58 -7.93 26.01
N PHE A 44 1.87 -7.77 27.30
CA PHE A 44 2.31 -8.85 28.17
C PHE A 44 1.30 -10.04 28.16
N HIS A 45 -0.01 -9.75 28.14
CA HIS A 45 -1.05 -10.72 27.91
C HIS A 45 -1.61 -10.55 26.50
N CYS A 46 -1.02 -11.25 25.54
CA CYS A 46 -1.48 -11.31 24.16
C CYS A 46 -2.01 -12.72 23.83
N TYR A 47 -3.26 -12.79 23.39
CA TYR A 47 -3.92 -14.03 22.96
C TYR A 47 -4.15 -13.97 21.45
N LEU A 48 -3.98 -15.11 20.78
CA LEU A 48 -4.26 -15.27 19.35
C LEU A 48 -5.37 -16.28 19.17
N ILE A 49 -6.51 -15.86 18.62
CA ILE A 49 -7.63 -16.74 18.28
C ILE A 49 -7.74 -16.80 16.77
N GLY A 50 -7.49 -17.98 16.18
CA GLY A 50 -7.83 -18.23 14.79
C GLY A 50 -9.33 -18.48 14.67
N TYR A 51 -10.00 -17.82 13.70
CA TYR A 51 -11.42 -18.07 13.40
C TYR A 51 -11.59 -18.58 11.97
N GLY A 52 -12.31 -19.68 11.80
CA GLY A 52 -12.54 -20.25 10.48
C GLY A 52 -13.60 -21.34 10.46
N ARG A 53 -14.06 -21.72 9.24
CA ARG A 53 -15.17 -22.67 9.04
C ARG A 53 -14.79 -24.14 9.27
N LYS A 54 -13.50 -24.45 9.18
CA LYS A 54 -13.03 -25.84 9.41
C LYS A 54 -12.91 -26.09 10.92
N GLU A 55 -13.30 -27.25 11.36
CA GLU A 55 -12.99 -27.70 12.70
C GLU A 55 -11.51 -28.09 12.75
N ILE A 56 -10.74 -27.34 13.49
CA ILE A 56 -9.29 -27.53 13.72
C ILE A 56 -9.10 -27.45 15.22
N SER A 57 -8.36 -28.40 15.81
CA SER A 57 -8.01 -28.34 17.21
C SER A 57 -6.98 -27.24 17.51
N ASP A 58 -6.91 -26.80 18.77
CA ASP A 58 -5.90 -25.79 19.18
C ASP A 58 -4.48 -26.29 18.88
N ILE A 59 -4.20 -27.57 19.06
CA ILE A 59 -2.90 -28.19 18.80
C ILE A 59 -2.55 -28.12 17.31
N GLU A 60 -3.49 -28.47 16.42
CA GLU A 60 -3.29 -28.38 14.98
C GLU A 60 -3.08 -26.94 14.53
N PHE A 61 -3.82 -25.99 15.08
CA PHE A 61 -3.66 -24.58 14.76
C PHE A 61 -2.32 -24.03 15.26
N ARG A 62 -1.88 -24.39 16.47
CA ARG A 62 -0.55 -24.05 17.00
C ARG A 62 0.56 -24.56 16.09
N ASN A 63 0.49 -25.83 15.69
CA ASN A 63 1.47 -26.41 14.76
C ASN A 63 1.47 -25.68 13.42
N TYR A 64 0.27 -25.37 12.86
CA TYR A 64 0.15 -24.62 11.62
C TYR A 64 0.81 -23.23 11.71
N ILE A 65 0.60 -22.47 12.78
CA ILE A 65 1.22 -21.15 12.98
C ILE A 65 2.74 -21.29 13.13
N LYS A 66 3.22 -22.26 13.90
CA LYS A 66 4.66 -22.52 14.10
C LYS A 66 5.35 -22.85 12.78
N GLU A 67 4.90 -23.89 12.08
CA GLU A 67 5.48 -24.34 10.79
C GLU A 67 5.44 -23.24 9.73
N SER A 68 4.31 -22.52 9.63
CA SER A 68 4.17 -21.40 8.70
C SER A 68 5.18 -20.30 9.00
N THR A 69 5.40 -19.99 10.27
CA THR A 69 6.36 -18.95 10.67
C THR A 69 7.79 -19.41 10.45
N GLU A 70 8.14 -20.64 10.76
CA GLU A 70 9.47 -21.21 10.45
C GLU A 70 9.81 -21.13 8.96
N LYS A 71 8.81 -21.29 8.10
CA LYS A 71 8.96 -21.24 6.64
C LYS A 71 9.05 -19.84 6.07
N HIS A 72 8.34 -18.87 6.66
CA HIS A 72 8.11 -17.56 6.03
C HIS A 72 8.63 -16.36 6.83
N SER A 73 9.08 -16.56 8.08
CA SER A 73 9.65 -15.47 8.87
C SER A 73 11.04 -15.10 8.38
N ARG A 74 11.37 -13.81 8.47
CA ARG A 74 12.72 -13.27 8.22
C ARG A 74 13.75 -13.70 9.30
N ARG A 75 13.28 -14.18 10.45
CA ARG A 75 14.10 -14.64 11.57
C ARG A 75 13.71 -16.05 11.99
N LYS A 76 14.66 -16.79 12.54
CA LYS A 76 14.37 -18.06 13.18
C LYS A 76 13.64 -17.81 14.51
N ILE A 77 12.58 -18.57 14.77
CA ILE A 77 11.85 -18.51 16.03
C ILE A 77 12.68 -19.20 17.09
N SER A 78 12.81 -18.60 18.28
CA SER A 78 13.36 -19.28 19.44
C SER A 78 12.27 -20.15 20.09
N GLU A 79 12.66 -21.32 20.60
CA GLU A 79 11.73 -22.19 21.35
C GLU A 79 11.17 -21.50 22.60
N GLU A 80 11.94 -20.61 23.20
CA GLU A 80 11.52 -19.81 24.34
C GLU A 80 10.36 -18.86 23.97
N THR A 81 10.51 -18.11 22.86
CA THR A 81 9.46 -17.22 22.35
C THR A 81 8.20 -18.01 21.97
N TRP A 82 8.35 -19.17 21.32
CA TRP A 82 7.22 -20.00 20.98
C TRP A 82 6.46 -20.47 22.23
N LYS A 83 7.16 -21.01 23.23
CA LYS A 83 6.56 -21.47 24.47
C LYS A 83 5.83 -20.37 25.25
N SER A 84 6.28 -19.13 25.17
CA SER A 84 5.62 -17.99 25.84
C SER A 84 4.26 -17.63 25.19
N LEU A 85 4.08 -17.94 23.90
CA LEU A 85 2.86 -17.66 23.15
C LEU A 85 1.94 -18.88 22.99
N GLU A 86 2.50 -20.08 22.94
CA GLU A 86 1.81 -21.30 22.57
C GLU A 86 0.50 -21.53 23.35
N GLU A 87 0.54 -21.34 24.68
CA GLU A 87 -0.64 -21.53 25.54
C GLU A 87 -1.76 -20.51 25.27
N ASN A 88 -1.41 -19.35 24.69
CA ASN A 88 -2.32 -18.27 24.35
C ASN A 88 -2.84 -18.34 22.90
N VAL A 89 -2.45 -19.37 22.13
CA VAL A 89 -2.91 -19.59 20.76
C VAL A 89 -4.01 -20.65 20.77
N SER A 90 -5.19 -20.30 20.25
CA SER A 90 -6.35 -21.20 20.16
C SER A 90 -7.09 -21.01 18.84
N PHE A 91 -7.99 -21.95 18.51
CA PHE A 91 -8.82 -21.88 17.32
C PHE A 91 -10.32 -21.91 17.69
N HIS A 92 -11.10 -21.08 17.00
CA HIS A 92 -12.54 -21.02 17.11
C HIS A 92 -13.17 -21.43 15.77
N ALA A 93 -13.79 -22.61 15.73
CA ALA A 93 -14.53 -23.04 14.56
C ALA A 93 -15.89 -22.34 14.51
N GLY A 94 -16.19 -21.69 13.35
CA GLY A 94 -17.46 -21.00 13.20
C GLY A 94 -17.68 -20.47 11.77
N SER A 95 -18.94 -20.30 11.40
CA SER A 95 -19.34 -19.71 10.12
C SER A 95 -19.38 -18.19 10.20
N TYR A 96 -19.06 -17.52 9.10
CA TYR A 96 -19.03 -16.06 9.05
C TYR A 96 -20.41 -15.39 9.03
N ASP A 97 -21.45 -16.15 8.69
CA ASP A 97 -22.84 -15.70 8.57
C ASP A 97 -23.75 -16.18 9.71
N ASN A 98 -23.23 -17.01 10.61
CA ASN A 98 -23.98 -17.53 11.77
C ASN A 98 -23.71 -16.68 13.01
N LEU A 99 -24.73 -15.99 13.53
CA LEU A 99 -24.61 -15.12 14.72
C LEU A 99 -24.27 -15.89 16.00
N GLU A 100 -24.76 -17.13 16.15
CA GLU A 100 -24.52 -17.96 17.36
C GLU A 100 -23.03 -18.27 17.50
N ASP A 101 -22.30 -18.46 16.40
CA ASP A 101 -20.86 -18.70 16.45
C ASP A 101 -20.10 -17.44 16.95
N PHE A 102 -20.61 -16.22 16.67
CA PHE A 102 -20.07 -15.00 17.23
C PHE A 102 -20.43 -14.80 18.71
N HIS A 103 -21.59 -15.27 19.17
CA HIS A 103 -21.91 -15.34 20.60
C HIS A 103 -21.00 -16.32 21.33
N SER A 104 -20.72 -17.50 20.72
CA SER A 104 -19.76 -18.47 21.25
C SER A 104 -18.34 -17.87 21.34
N LEU A 105 -17.88 -17.14 20.30
CA LEU A 105 -16.62 -16.40 20.33
C LEU A 105 -16.61 -15.35 21.46
N SER A 106 -17.72 -14.62 21.66
CA SER A 106 -17.84 -13.66 22.75
C SER A 106 -17.70 -14.34 24.12
N ALA A 107 -18.34 -15.49 24.31
CA ALA A 107 -18.23 -16.28 25.54
C ALA A 107 -16.80 -16.79 25.80
N GLN A 108 -16.06 -17.18 24.75
CA GLN A 108 -14.64 -17.52 24.85
C GLN A 108 -13.80 -16.33 25.31
N ILE A 109 -13.99 -15.15 24.72
CA ILE A 109 -13.32 -13.92 25.12
C ILE A 109 -13.66 -13.55 26.56
N ASP A 110 -14.94 -13.64 26.97
CA ASP A 110 -15.38 -13.41 28.35
C ASP A 110 -14.69 -14.33 29.37
N SER A 111 -14.44 -15.59 29.00
CA SER A 111 -13.73 -16.54 29.85
C SER A 111 -12.27 -16.15 30.08
N ILE A 112 -11.60 -15.65 29.05
CA ILE A 112 -10.20 -15.15 29.13
C ILE A 112 -10.16 -13.88 30.00
N GLU A 113 -11.10 -12.95 29.79
CA GLU A 113 -11.21 -11.71 30.56
C GLU A 113 -11.42 -11.97 32.05
N LYS A 114 -12.33 -12.91 32.37
CA LYS A 114 -12.55 -13.36 33.77
C LYS A 114 -11.31 -13.99 34.40
N LYS A 115 -10.54 -14.79 33.61
CA LYS A 115 -9.32 -15.42 34.09
C LYS A 115 -8.24 -14.38 34.44
N LEU A 116 -8.18 -13.27 33.70
CA LEU A 116 -7.21 -12.19 33.91
C LEU A 116 -7.67 -11.17 34.95
N ASP A 117 -8.95 -11.14 35.31
CA ASP A 117 -9.59 -10.08 36.14
C ASP A 117 -9.30 -8.67 35.62
N GLN A 118 -9.21 -8.52 34.29
CA GLN A 118 -8.91 -7.26 33.62
C GLN A 118 -9.68 -7.16 32.29
N ALA A 119 -10.06 -5.93 31.92
CA ALA A 119 -10.66 -5.64 30.64
C ALA A 119 -9.65 -5.90 29.50
N ILE A 120 -10.10 -6.54 28.44
CA ILE A 120 -9.29 -6.98 27.30
C ILE A 120 -9.65 -6.18 26.04
N GLN A 121 -8.64 -5.62 25.38
CA GLN A 121 -8.76 -5.09 24.04
C GLN A 121 -8.94 -6.21 23.02
N CYS A 122 -9.85 -6.05 22.07
CA CYS A 122 -10.00 -6.98 20.95
C CYS A 122 -9.54 -6.33 19.64
N LEU A 123 -8.63 -6.98 18.92
CA LEU A 123 -8.24 -6.63 17.57
C LEU A 123 -8.75 -7.70 16.60
N PHE A 124 -9.78 -7.35 15.82
CA PHE A 124 -10.37 -8.25 14.83
C PHE A 124 -9.68 -8.06 13.49
N TYR A 125 -8.97 -9.06 13.02
CA TYR A 125 -8.29 -9.03 11.72
C TYR A 125 -9.12 -9.79 10.67
N ILE A 126 -9.64 -9.08 9.65
CA ILE A 126 -10.43 -9.69 8.58
C ILE A 126 -9.51 -10.07 7.41
N SER A 127 -8.95 -11.29 7.47
CA SER A 127 -8.08 -11.90 6.45
C SER A 127 -8.86 -12.89 5.55
N THR A 128 -10.03 -12.45 5.09
CA THR A 128 -10.95 -13.28 4.30
C THR A 128 -11.20 -12.66 2.92
N PRO A 129 -11.81 -13.39 1.97
CA PRO A 129 -12.28 -12.77 0.73
C PRO A 129 -13.32 -11.67 0.99
N PRO A 130 -13.38 -10.61 0.16
CA PRO A 130 -14.28 -9.46 0.35
C PRO A 130 -15.77 -9.83 0.43
N THR A 131 -16.15 -10.94 -0.20
CA THR A 131 -17.55 -11.43 -0.21
C THR A 131 -18.12 -11.74 1.17
N VAL A 132 -17.25 -11.96 2.17
CA VAL A 132 -17.65 -12.26 3.55
C VAL A 132 -17.37 -11.12 4.53
N PHE A 133 -16.86 -9.97 4.09
CA PHE A 133 -16.65 -8.81 4.97
C PHE A 133 -17.94 -8.34 5.62
N LYS A 134 -19.00 -8.22 4.84
CA LYS A 134 -20.31 -7.77 5.33
C LYS A 134 -20.87 -8.65 6.45
N PRO A 135 -21.04 -9.98 6.28
CA PRO A 135 -21.54 -10.83 7.36
C PRO A 135 -20.65 -10.80 8.61
N ILE A 136 -19.32 -10.79 8.47
CA ILE A 136 -18.41 -10.68 9.62
C ILE A 136 -18.65 -9.37 10.39
N LEU A 137 -18.64 -8.22 9.71
CA LEU A 137 -18.83 -6.91 10.33
C LEU A 137 -20.23 -6.78 10.98
N GLU A 138 -21.28 -7.29 10.32
CA GLU A 138 -22.62 -7.26 10.87
C GLU A 138 -22.73 -8.12 12.13
N ASN A 139 -22.15 -9.33 12.15
CA ASN A 139 -22.20 -10.24 13.28
C ASN A 139 -21.30 -9.78 14.43
N LEU A 140 -20.13 -9.19 14.18
CA LEU A 140 -19.36 -8.49 15.22
C LEU A 140 -20.18 -7.39 15.91
N GLY A 141 -20.99 -6.66 15.12
CA GLY A 141 -21.88 -5.65 15.70
C GLY A 141 -23.04 -6.21 16.48
N LYS A 142 -23.73 -7.27 15.97
CA LYS A 142 -24.91 -7.89 16.59
C LYS A 142 -24.57 -8.66 17.87
N SER A 143 -23.41 -9.32 17.90
CA SER A 143 -22.92 -10.03 19.09
C SER A 143 -22.38 -9.12 20.20
N GLY A 144 -22.27 -7.82 19.93
CA GLY A 144 -21.70 -6.84 20.87
C GLY A 144 -20.18 -6.76 20.87
N LEU A 145 -19.47 -7.63 20.13
CA LEU A 145 -18.02 -7.66 20.06
C LEU A 145 -17.40 -6.35 19.53
N ALA A 146 -18.05 -5.68 18.59
CA ALA A 146 -17.58 -4.39 18.05
C ALA A 146 -17.61 -3.23 19.07
N LYS A 147 -18.44 -3.33 20.10
CA LYS A 147 -18.63 -2.28 21.14
C LYS A 147 -18.32 -2.79 22.53
N ARG A 148 -17.50 -3.81 22.62
CA ARG A 148 -17.08 -4.38 23.87
C ARG A 148 -16.43 -3.30 24.71
N HIS A 149 -16.24 -2.81 25.54
CA HIS A 149 -15.63 -1.72 26.30
C HIS A 149 -15.65 -0.37 25.59
N ARG A 150 -16.41 0.57 26.13
CA ARG A 150 -16.49 1.95 25.62
C ARG A 150 -15.34 2.87 26.12
N ASN A 151 -14.36 2.31 26.80
CA ASN A 151 -13.20 3.04 27.28
C ASN A 151 -12.17 3.11 26.15
N LYS A 152 -11.75 4.31 25.73
CA LYS A 152 -10.76 4.52 24.64
C LYS A 152 -9.47 3.72 24.78
N HIS A 153 -9.12 3.26 25.98
CA HIS A 153 -7.90 2.47 26.21
C HIS A 153 -8.10 0.96 26.03
N VAL A 154 -9.34 0.47 25.94
CA VAL A 154 -9.68 -0.99 25.89
C VAL A 154 -10.79 -1.24 24.87
N GLU A 155 -10.88 -0.43 23.82
CA GLU A 155 -11.91 -0.59 22.78
C GLU A 155 -11.58 -1.69 21.78
N SER A 156 -12.62 -2.27 21.18
CA SER A 156 -12.48 -3.19 20.06
C SER A 156 -12.04 -2.45 18.81
N LYS A 157 -11.10 -3.03 18.06
CA LYS A 157 -10.56 -2.51 16.81
C LYS A 157 -10.73 -3.52 15.70
N VAL A 158 -10.81 -3.05 14.46
CA VAL A 158 -10.90 -3.93 13.28
C VAL A 158 -9.88 -3.55 12.23
N ILE A 159 -9.12 -4.54 11.77
CA ILE A 159 -8.26 -4.45 10.60
C ILE A 159 -8.98 -5.05 9.40
N ILE A 160 -9.00 -4.35 8.29
CA ILE A 160 -9.66 -4.76 7.06
C ILE A 160 -8.63 -4.74 5.92
N GLU A 161 -8.52 -5.86 5.21
CA GLU A 161 -7.68 -5.99 4.02
C GLU A 161 -8.34 -5.39 2.78
N LYS A 162 -7.53 -5.01 1.80
CA LYS A 162 -8.04 -4.62 0.48
C LYS A 162 -8.75 -5.80 -0.21
N PRO A 163 -9.72 -5.53 -1.11
CA PRO A 163 -10.14 -4.23 -1.65
C PRO A 163 -11.23 -3.53 -0.81
N PHE A 164 -11.18 -2.21 -0.76
CA PHE A 164 -12.23 -1.38 -0.13
C PHE A 164 -13.26 -0.93 -1.17
N GLY A 165 -14.09 -1.89 -1.61
CA GLY A 165 -14.96 -1.72 -2.76
C GLY A 165 -14.26 -2.05 -4.11
N ARG A 166 -15.04 -2.00 -5.18
CA ARG A 166 -14.60 -2.17 -6.58
C ARG A 166 -14.94 -0.95 -7.47
N ASP A 167 -15.72 -0.04 -6.92
CA ASP A 167 -16.18 1.23 -7.46
C ASP A 167 -16.65 2.10 -6.29
N LEU A 168 -17.03 3.36 -6.56
CA LEU A 168 -17.50 4.29 -5.54
C LEU A 168 -18.74 3.79 -4.80
N ALA A 169 -19.70 3.18 -5.49
CA ALA A 169 -20.94 2.71 -4.87
C ALA A 169 -20.67 1.62 -3.83
N SER A 170 -19.89 0.61 -4.20
CA SER A 170 -19.53 -0.48 -3.30
C SER A 170 -18.59 -0.06 -2.16
N ALA A 171 -17.76 0.97 -2.37
CA ALA A 171 -16.94 1.57 -1.30
C ALA A 171 -17.81 2.29 -0.27
N ASN A 172 -18.78 3.09 -0.73
CA ASN A 172 -19.75 3.75 0.14
C ASN A 172 -20.59 2.74 0.94
N ASP A 173 -21.04 1.65 0.28
CA ASP A 173 -21.79 0.59 0.95
C ASP A 173 -20.96 -0.10 2.05
N LEU A 174 -19.69 -0.43 1.76
CA LEU A 174 -18.78 -1.02 2.73
C LEU A 174 -18.54 -0.07 3.91
N ASN A 175 -18.24 1.20 3.66
CA ASN A 175 -18.03 2.20 4.69
C ASN A 175 -19.30 2.42 5.54
N ALA A 176 -20.49 2.43 4.91
CA ALA A 176 -21.76 2.53 5.65
C ALA A 176 -21.98 1.34 6.59
N ILE A 177 -21.58 0.12 6.19
CA ILE A 177 -21.65 -1.08 7.05
C ILE A 177 -20.69 -0.95 8.23
N ILE A 178 -19.44 -0.56 7.97
CA ILE A 178 -18.40 -0.37 8.99
C ILE A 178 -18.84 0.68 10.00
N ASN A 179 -19.22 1.88 9.55
CA ASN A 179 -19.54 3.05 10.37
C ASN A 179 -20.79 2.84 11.25
N ARG A 180 -21.67 1.91 10.91
CA ARG A 180 -22.79 1.51 11.79
C ARG A 180 -22.33 0.75 13.04
N ARG A 181 -21.14 0.14 13.01
CA ARG A 181 -20.65 -0.80 14.03
C ARG A 181 -19.41 -0.28 14.77
N PHE A 182 -18.51 0.38 14.06
CA PHE A 182 -17.24 0.90 14.53
C PHE A 182 -17.16 2.40 14.31
N ALA A 183 -16.52 3.14 15.20
CA ALA A 183 -16.07 4.49 14.93
C ALA A 183 -14.86 4.44 13.96
N GLU A 184 -14.63 5.47 13.17
CA GLU A 184 -13.50 5.49 12.23
C GLU A 184 -12.14 5.32 12.92
N THR A 185 -12.01 5.78 14.18
CA THR A 185 -10.81 5.59 15.01
C THR A 185 -10.54 4.13 15.39
N GLN A 186 -11.52 3.25 15.26
CA GLN A 186 -11.41 1.82 15.53
C GLN A 186 -11.11 1.01 14.26
N VAL A 187 -11.06 1.66 13.08
CA VAL A 187 -10.98 0.99 11.77
C VAL A 187 -9.62 1.22 11.14
N PHE A 188 -8.94 0.12 10.84
CA PHE A 188 -7.59 0.09 10.27
C PHE A 188 -7.64 -0.56 8.89
N ARG A 189 -7.83 0.23 7.81
CA ARG A 189 -7.82 -0.26 6.43
C ARG A 189 -6.38 -0.37 5.95
N ILE A 190 -5.91 -1.60 5.73
CA ILE A 190 -4.52 -1.87 5.37
C ILE A 190 -4.23 -1.57 3.91
N ASP A 191 -3.22 -0.71 3.70
CA ASP A 191 -2.39 -0.70 2.52
C ASP A 191 -0.95 -1.04 2.93
N HIS A 192 -0.46 -2.20 2.55
CA HIS A 192 0.86 -2.66 2.96
C HIS A 192 2.02 -1.79 2.43
N TYR A 193 1.79 -0.95 1.41
CA TYR A 193 2.77 0.04 0.96
C TYR A 193 3.04 1.10 2.02
N LEU A 194 2.02 1.52 2.78
CA LEU A 194 2.17 2.48 3.86
C LEU A 194 3.05 1.95 5.01
N GLY A 195 3.09 0.63 5.19
CA GLY A 195 3.96 -0.02 6.18
C GLY A 195 5.45 -0.13 5.76
N LYS A 196 5.82 0.28 4.54
CA LYS A 196 7.22 0.24 4.08
C LYS A 196 8.03 1.41 4.62
N GLU A 197 9.27 1.15 5.04
CA GLU A 197 10.17 2.16 5.63
C GLU A 197 10.35 3.40 4.77
N THR A 198 10.59 3.24 3.47
CA THR A 198 10.76 4.36 2.54
C THR A 198 9.49 5.20 2.38
N VAL A 199 8.30 4.60 2.49
CA VAL A 199 7.02 5.34 2.43
C VAL A 199 6.79 6.12 3.72
N GLN A 200 7.06 5.53 4.88
CA GLN A 200 7.03 6.22 6.17
C GLN A 200 8.04 7.38 6.19
N SER A 201 9.23 7.12 5.65
CA SER A 201 10.32 8.08 5.59
C SER A 201 10.03 9.28 4.68
N LEU A 202 9.03 9.20 3.79
CA LEU A 202 8.64 10.32 2.93
C LEU A 202 8.20 11.55 3.75
N LEU A 203 7.50 11.34 4.87
CA LEU A 203 7.14 12.42 5.79
C LEU A 203 8.38 13.04 6.44
N VAL A 204 9.30 12.20 6.91
CA VAL A 204 10.56 12.65 7.51
C VAL A 204 11.42 13.37 6.46
N GLN A 205 11.52 12.80 5.25
CA GLN A 205 12.28 13.40 4.15
C GLN A 205 11.80 14.80 3.81
N ARG A 206 10.49 15.00 3.74
CA ARG A 206 9.91 16.30 3.41
C ARG A 206 9.97 17.29 4.58
N PHE A 207 9.59 16.88 5.77
CA PHE A 207 9.29 17.81 6.86
C PHE A 207 10.38 17.93 7.92
N ALA A 208 11.34 17.01 7.97
CA ALA A 208 12.49 17.11 8.86
C ALA A 208 13.76 17.69 8.19
N ASN A 209 13.71 17.96 6.86
CA ASN A 209 14.85 18.49 6.10
C ASN A 209 14.50 19.83 5.48
N SER A 210 15.14 20.90 5.94
CA SER A 210 14.89 22.28 5.52
C SER A 210 15.14 22.58 4.04
N ILE A 211 15.84 21.69 3.33
CA ILE A 211 16.17 21.87 1.90
C ILE A 211 15.07 21.39 0.96
N PHE A 212 14.13 20.55 1.40
CA PHE A 212 13.12 19.98 0.51
C PHE A 212 11.80 20.74 0.52
N GLU A 213 11.18 20.99 1.66
CA GLU A 213 9.85 21.61 1.73
C GLU A 213 9.75 22.97 1.04
N PRO A 214 10.76 23.90 1.11
CA PRO A 214 10.70 25.17 0.40
C PRO A 214 10.62 25.03 -1.11
N VAL A 215 11.16 23.96 -1.69
CA VAL A 215 11.16 23.70 -3.13
C VAL A 215 10.10 22.69 -3.57
N TRP A 216 9.29 22.15 -2.63
CA TRP A 216 8.28 21.12 -2.87
C TRP A 216 6.95 21.72 -3.34
N ASN A 217 7.01 22.47 -4.45
CA ASN A 217 5.85 23.17 -4.99
C ASN A 217 6.03 23.52 -6.48
N ARG A 218 4.97 24.03 -7.08
CA ARG A 218 4.88 24.41 -8.50
C ARG A 218 5.94 25.40 -8.99
N ASN A 219 6.59 26.16 -8.11
CA ASN A 219 7.62 27.12 -8.53
C ASN A 219 8.90 26.40 -8.93
N TYR A 220 9.18 25.25 -8.33
CA TYR A 220 10.42 24.49 -8.51
C TYR A 220 10.23 23.13 -9.15
N VAL A 221 9.09 22.46 -8.92
CA VAL A 221 8.79 21.11 -9.46
C VAL A 221 8.21 21.25 -10.87
N SER A 222 8.73 20.47 -11.82
CA SER A 222 8.25 20.35 -13.19
C SER A 222 7.19 19.27 -13.33
N SER A 223 7.44 18.09 -12.77
CA SER A 223 6.52 16.95 -12.78
C SER A 223 6.79 16.01 -11.59
N VAL A 224 5.81 15.19 -11.25
CA VAL A 224 5.95 14.07 -10.32
C VAL A 224 5.54 12.81 -11.05
N GLN A 225 6.32 11.73 -10.94
CA GLN A 225 6.03 10.44 -11.55
C GLN A 225 6.00 9.36 -10.47
N ILE A 226 4.96 8.54 -10.46
CA ILE A 226 4.82 7.42 -9.54
C ILE A 226 4.66 6.15 -10.36
N THR A 227 5.65 5.29 -10.31
CA THR A 227 5.68 4.02 -11.01
C THR A 227 5.59 2.87 -10.03
N VAL A 228 4.66 1.94 -10.26
CA VAL A 228 4.62 0.64 -9.58
C VAL A 228 4.54 -0.44 -10.66
N SER A 229 5.68 -1.02 -10.99
CA SER A 229 5.83 -2.01 -12.05
C SER A 229 6.16 -3.39 -11.50
N GLU A 230 5.60 -4.42 -12.14
CA GLU A 230 5.86 -5.83 -11.86
C GLU A 230 6.37 -6.52 -13.14
N ASN A 231 7.46 -7.29 -13.03
CA ASN A 231 7.96 -8.12 -14.12
C ASN A 231 7.27 -9.50 -14.20
N LEU A 232 6.51 -9.87 -13.16
CA LEU A 232 5.69 -11.09 -13.13
C LEU A 232 4.35 -10.89 -13.85
N GLY A 233 3.76 -11.99 -14.35
CA GLY A 233 2.39 -12.04 -14.89
C GLY A 233 1.33 -12.19 -13.79
N VAL A 234 0.17 -12.72 -14.17
CA VAL A 234 -0.91 -13.00 -13.22
C VAL A 234 -0.77 -14.37 -12.57
N GLU A 235 -0.02 -15.28 -13.20
CA GLU A 235 0.28 -16.62 -12.71
C GLU A 235 -0.98 -17.37 -12.24
N SER A 236 -0.94 -18.07 -11.10
CA SER A 236 -2.08 -18.81 -10.53
C SER A 236 -3.26 -17.94 -10.08
N ARG A 237 -3.15 -16.61 -10.16
CA ARG A 237 -4.17 -15.64 -9.71
C ARG A 237 -5.00 -15.06 -10.87
N GLY A 238 -4.92 -15.65 -12.08
CA GLY A 238 -5.58 -15.13 -13.28
C GLY A 238 -7.05 -14.80 -13.08
N GLY A 239 -7.86 -15.74 -12.59
CA GLY A 239 -9.29 -15.52 -12.38
C GLY A 239 -9.66 -14.44 -11.35
N TYR A 240 -8.79 -14.16 -10.37
CA TYR A 240 -8.95 -13.02 -9.47
C TYR A 240 -8.59 -11.71 -10.18
N TYR A 241 -7.44 -11.70 -10.85
CA TYR A 241 -6.92 -10.49 -11.51
C TYR A 241 -7.83 -10.02 -12.65
N ASP A 242 -8.43 -10.93 -13.38
CA ASP A 242 -9.34 -10.62 -14.46
C ASP A 242 -10.58 -9.80 -14.04
N ARG A 243 -10.93 -9.90 -12.75
CA ARG A 243 -12.01 -9.10 -12.15
C ARG A 243 -11.54 -7.76 -11.57
N SER A 244 -10.23 -7.58 -11.42
CA SER A 244 -9.65 -6.37 -10.80
C SER A 244 -9.03 -5.44 -11.85
N GLY A 245 -8.06 -5.91 -12.62
CA GLY A 245 -7.24 -5.09 -13.49
C GLY A 245 -6.24 -4.22 -12.74
N ALA A 246 -5.34 -3.57 -13.48
CA ALA A 246 -4.27 -2.75 -12.91
C ALA A 246 -4.80 -1.50 -12.20
N LEU A 247 -5.89 -0.91 -12.68
CA LEU A 247 -6.44 0.31 -12.10
C LEU A 247 -6.96 0.05 -10.67
N ARG A 248 -7.73 -1.03 -10.47
CA ARG A 248 -8.29 -1.39 -9.16
C ARG A 248 -7.25 -1.99 -8.23
N ASP A 249 -6.38 -2.88 -8.77
CA ASP A 249 -5.45 -3.63 -7.93
C ASP A 249 -4.31 -2.77 -7.41
N MET A 250 -3.86 -1.79 -8.20
CA MET A 250 -2.64 -1.01 -7.91
C MET A 250 -2.87 0.49 -7.83
N ILE A 251 -3.54 1.09 -8.82
CA ILE A 251 -3.66 2.57 -8.89
C ILE A 251 -4.55 3.09 -7.76
N GLN A 252 -5.74 2.54 -7.60
CA GLN A 252 -6.77 3.01 -6.68
C GLN A 252 -6.32 3.01 -5.20
N ASN A 253 -5.41 2.13 -4.85
CA ASN A 253 -4.89 1.98 -3.49
C ASN A 253 -3.44 2.47 -3.40
N HIS A 254 -2.47 1.63 -3.67
CA HIS A 254 -1.05 1.90 -3.43
C HIS A 254 -0.56 3.19 -4.08
N VAL A 255 -0.85 3.38 -5.38
CA VAL A 255 -0.33 4.54 -6.12
C VAL A 255 -1.01 5.82 -5.66
N MET A 256 -2.32 5.79 -5.37
CA MET A 256 -3.03 6.95 -4.82
C MET A 256 -2.58 7.31 -3.41
N GLN A 257 -2.18 6.35 -2.58
CA GLN A 257 -1.59 6.62 -1.27
C GLN A 257 -0.20 7.28 -1.38
N LEU A 258 0.64 6.79 -2.30
CA LEU A 258 1.94 7.42 -2.59
C LEU A 258 1.76 8.85 -3.11
N LEU A 259 0.78 9.07 -3.98
CA LEU A 259 0.43 10.41 -4.46
C LEU A 259 -0.02 11.31 -3.31
N ALA A 260 -0.92 10.85 -2.45
CA ALA A 260 -1.42 11.64 -1.32
C ALA A 260 -0.29 12.09 -0.39
N LEU A 261 0.60 11.18 0.01
CA LEU A 261 1.77 11.49 0.85
C LEU A 261 2.77 12.43 0.17
N THR A 262 2.95 12.29 -1.15
CA THR A 262 3.82 13.18 -1.94
C THR A 262 3.25 14.58 -2.06
N ALA A 263 1.93 14.69 -2.21
CA ALA A 263 1.27 15.95 -2.57
C ALA A 263 0.68 16.73 -1.39
N MET A 264 0.52 16.11 -0.21
CA MET A 264 -0.11 16.73 0.95
C MET A 264 0.65 17.96 1.47
N GLU A 265 -0.05 18.87 2.15
CA GLU A 265 0.56 19.96 2.90
C GLU A 265 1.21 19.43 4.20
N PRO A 266 2.14 20.18 4.82
CA PRO A 266 2.65 19.83 6.15
C PRO A 266 1.48 19.73 7.15
N PRO A 267 1.34 18.58 7.86
CA PRO A 267 0.31 18.46 8.87
C PRO A 267 0.64 19.36 10.09
N SER A 268 -0.37 19.75 10.84
CA SER A 268 -0.20 20.57 12.05
C SER A 268 0.48 19.83 13.21
N SER A 269 0.44 18.51 13.19
CA SER A 269 1.10 17.61 14.14
C SER A 269 1.32 16.23 13.49
N LEU A 270 2.09 15.37 14.15
CA LEU A 270 2.28 13.97 13.71
C LEU A 270 1.17 13.03 14.20
N ASP A 271 0.08 13.55 14.75
CA ASP A 271 -1.06 12.70 15.10
C ASP A 271 -1.77 12.16 13.85
N PRO A 272 -2.39 10.96 13.94
CA PRO A 272 -2.99 10.29 12.80
C PRO A 272 -4.03 11.11 12.06
N GLU A 273 -4.86 11.88 12.78
CA GLU A 273 -5.93 12.68 12.16
C GLU A 273 -5.37 13.84 11.36
N SER A 274 -4.35 14.54 11.89
CA SER A 274 -3.69 15.64 11.19
C SER A 274 -3.07 15.17 9.87
N ILE A 275 -2.38 14.03 9.85
CA ILE A 275 -1.77 13.46 8.65
C ILE A 275 -2.86 13.02 7.65
N ARG A 276 -3.88 12.27 8.10
CA ARG A 276 -4.97 11.78 7.24
C ARG A 276 -5.79 12.92 6.65
N ASN A 277 -6.00 14.01 7.40
CA ASN A 277 -6.68 15.21 6.88
C ASN A 277 -5.93 15.84 5.71
N GLU A 278 -4.61 15.97 5.79
CA GLU A 278 -3.83 16.53 4.68
C GLU A 278 -3.79 15.59 3.46
N LYS A 279 -3.77 14.27 3.66
CA LYS A 279 -3.92 13.29 2.57
C LYS A 279 -5.25 13.45 1.85
N VAL A 280 -6.37 13.53 2.58
CA VAL A 280 -7.70 13.74 1.99
C VAL A 280 -7.77 15.05 1.22
N LYS A 281 -7.27 16.16 1.77
CA LYS A 281 -7.22 17.45 1.06
C LYS A 281 -6.44 17.36 -0.25
N ALA A 282 -5.33 16.65 -0.27
CA ALA A 282 -4.55 16.45 -1.49
C ALA A 282 -5.36 15.67 -2.55
N LEU A 283 -6.06 14.60 -2.15
CA LEU A 283 -6.91 13.82 -3.05
C LEU A 283 -8.12 14.63 -3.56
N GLN A 284 -8.76 15.41 -2.71
CA GLN A 284 -9.89 16.29 -3.06
C GLN A 284 -9.50 17.42 -4.03
N ALA A 285 -8.22 17.81 -4.03
CA ALA A 285 -7.71 18.81 -4.97
C ALA A 285 -7.47 18.26 -6.39
N LEU A 286 -7.61 16.96 -6.61
CA LEU A 286 -7.46 16.35 -7.93
C LEU A 286 -8.61 16.74 -8.85
N LYS A 287 -8.26 17.11 -10.09
CA LYS A 287 -9.26 17.38 -11.13
C LYS A 287 -9.86 16.09 -11.66
N PRO A 288 -11.14 16.09 -12.05
CA PRO A 288 -11.71 15.01 -12.85
C PRO A 288 -10.86 14.76 -14.10
N LEU A 289 -10.63 13.47 -14.40
CA LEU A 289 -9.83 13.04 -15.54
C LEU A 289 -10.57 13.24 -16.87
N VAL A 290 -9.86 13.71 -17.89
CA VAL A 290 -10.34 13.72 -19.28
C VAL A 290 -10.18 12.31 -19.83
N VAL A 291 -11.28 11.58 -19.97
CA VAL A 291 -11.28 10.15 -20.32
C VAL A 291 -11.33 9.89 -21.83
N SER A 292 -11.58 10.90 -22.68
CA SER A 292 -11.78 10.71 -24.13
C SER A 292 -11.19 11.85 -24.96
N GLY A 293 -11.03 11.61 -26.27
CA GLY A 293 -10.49 12.57 -27.24
C GLY A 293 -8.97 12.65 -27.26
N ASP A 294 -8.44 13.60 -28.06
CA ASP A 294 -6.99 13.75 -28.28
C ASP A 294 -6.23 14.20 -27.02
N ASN A 295 -6.94 14.78 -26.07
CA ASN A 295 -6.41 15.22 -24.78
C ASN A 295 -6.70 14.21 -23.65
N SER A 296 -6.96 12.94 -23.96
CA SER A 296 -7.18 11.91 -22.96
C SER A 296 -6.02 11.84 -21.96
N GLU A 297 -6.36 11.77 -20.69
CA GLU A 297 -5.40 11.70 -19.57
C GLU A 297 -5.25 10.28 -19.03
N ILE A 298 -5.81 9.29 -19.74
CA ILE A 298 -5.81 7.90 -19.34
C ILE A 298 -5.32 6.99 -20.48
N VAL A 299 -4.56 5.96 -20.11
CA VAL A 299 -4.11 4.90 -21.01
C VAL A 299 -4.31 3.56 -20.33
N ARG A 300 -4.77 2.56 -21.08
CA ARG A 300 -4.83 1.16 -20.64
C ARG A 300 -4.17 0.23 -21.65
N GLY A 301 -3.60 -0.87 -21.14
CA GLY A 301 -2.96 -1.85 -21.98
C GLY A 301 -3.07 -3.27 -21.47
N VAL A 302 -2.78 -4.22 -22.35
CA VAL A 302 -2.70 -5.64 -22.01
C VAL A 302 -1.40 -6.23 -22.58
N TYR A 303 -0.68 -7.03 -21.77
CA TYR A 303 0.56 -7.62 -22.27
C TYR A 303 0.31 -8.76 -23.25
N SER A 304 1.07 -8.74 -24.31
CA SER A 304 1.22 -9.84 -25.27
C SER A 304 2.49 -10.63 -24.95
N GLN A 305 2.73 -11.69 -25.69
CA GLN A 305 3.99 -12.45 -25.59
C GLN A 305 5.21 -11.53 -25.80
N GLY A 306 6.30 -11.86 -25.11
CA GLY A 306 7.55 -11.09 -25.18
C GLY A 306 8.69 -11.78 -24.45
N LEU A 307 9.69 -11.00 -24.05
CA LEU A 307 10.86 -11.48 -23.30
C LEU A 307 10.96 -10.69 -21.97
N VAL A 308 10.99 -11.39 -20.85
CA VAL A 308 11.22 -10.82 -19.51
C VAL A 308 12.48 -11.47 -18.94
N ASP A 309 13.46 -10.68 -18.56
CA ASP A 309 14.76 -11.15 -18.06
C ASP A 309 15.44 -12.19 -19.00
N GLY A 310 15.20 -12.06 -20.33
CA GLY A 310 15.72 -12.97 -21.36
C GLY A 310 14.91 -14.24 -21.58
N GLU A 311 13.88 -14.50 -20.78
CA GLU A 311 13.01 -15.67 -20.90
C GLU A 311 11.71 -15.33 -21.65
N LYS A 312 11.17 -16.31 -22.40
CA LYS A 312 9.88 -16.15 -23.10
C LYS A 312 8.74 -16.04 -22.10
N ALA A 313 7.93 -15.01 -22.25
CA ALA A 313 6.70 -14.80 -21.50
C ALA A 313 5.49 -14.91 -22.42
N ILE A 314 4.44 -15.60 -21.97
CA ILE A 314 3.15 -15.70 -22.66
C ILE A 314 2.36 -14.40 -22.52
N GLY A 315 1.41 -14.19 -23.43
CA GLY A 315 0.48 -13.06 -23.34
C GLY A 315 -0.64 -13.31 -22.33
N TYR A 316 -1.29 -12.24 -21.89
CA TYR A 316 -2.33 -12.27 -20.87
C TYR A 316 -3.48 -13.25 -21.17
N LEU A 317 -3.98 -13.24 -22.38
CA LEU A 317 -5.07 -14.15 -22.81
C LEU A 317 -4.64 -15.64 -22.88
N GLN A 318 -3.34 -15.91 -22.72
CA GLN A 318 -2.79 -17.27 -22.68
C GLN A 318 -2.53 -17.76 -21.23
N GLU A 319 -2.66 -16.86 -20.25
CA GLU A 319 -2.49 -17.21 -18.84
C GLU A 319 -3.65 -18.09 -18.35
N GLU A 320 -3.37 -18.96 -17.38
CA GLU A 320 -4.37 -19.85 -16.80
C GLU A 320 -5.51 -19.08 -16.11
N GLY A 321 -6.76 -19.48 -16.37
CA GLY A 321 -7.94 -18.90 -15.77
C GLY A 321 -8.39 -17.57 -16.37
N ILE A 322 -7.80 -17.12 -17.49
CA ILE A 322 -8.19 -15.91 -18.20
C ILE A 322 -9.15 -16.25 -19.35
N PRO A 323 -10.35 -15.61 -19.40
CA PRO A 323 -11.24 -15.74 -20.56
C PRO A 323 -10.60 -15.21 -21.85
N GLN A 324 -10.85 -15.90 -22.98
CA GLN A 324 -10.28 -15.51 -24.28
C GLN A 324 -10.80 -14.16 -24.80
N ASP A 325 -11.94 -13.71 -24.32
CA ASP A 325 -12.59 -12.44 -24.64
C ASP A 325 -12.37 -11.37 -23.53
N SER A 326 -11.46 -11.61 -22.61
CA SER A 326 -11.14 -10.66 -21.55
C SER A 326 -10.68 -9.31 -22.11
N ILE A 327 -11.23 -8.25 -21.53
CA ILE A 327 -10.88 -6.84 -21.81
C ILE A 327 -10.21 -6.18 -20.61
N THR A 328 -9.79 -6.96 -19.63
CA THR A 328 -9.15 -6.48 -18.40
C THR A 328 -7.76 -5.94 -18.71
N GLU A 329 -7.53 -4.74 -18.25
CA GLU A 329 -6.23 -4.08 -18.39
C GLU A 329 -5.19 -4.67 -17.43
N THR A 330 -4.00 -4.95 -17.96
CA THR A 330 -2.81 -5.33 -17.17
C THR A 330 -1.82 -4.19 -17.01
N TYR A 331 -2.14 -3.05 -17.61
CA TYR A 331 -1.43 -1.79 -17.52
C TYR A 331 -2.42 -0.63 -17.45
N ALA A 332 -2.15 0.32 -16.57
CA ALA A 332 -2.86 1.59 -16.50
C ALA A 332 -1.88 2.73 -16.29
N SER A 333 -2.09 3.83 -17.02
CA SER A 333 -1.35 5.07 -16.81
C SER A 333 -2.31 6.26 -16.82
N LEU A 334 -2.07 7.21 -15.93
CA LEU A 334 -2.89 8.40 -15.71
C LEU A 334 -2.02 9.64 -15.64
N CYS A 335 -2.53 10.77 -16.15
CA CYS A 335 -1.95 12.09 -15.93
C CYS A 335 -2.91 12.92 -15.07
N LEU A 336 -2.59 13.10 -13.80
CA LEU A 336 -3.43 13.83 -12.86
C LEU A 336 -2.95 15.28 -12.70
N GLN A 337 -3.89 16.17 -12.43
CA GLN A 337 -3.63 17.57 -12.12
C GLN A 337 -4.34 17.97 -10.84
N MET A 338 -3.73 18.88 -10.07
CA MET A 338 -4.30 19.38 -8.82
C MET A 338 -4.69 20.85 -8.93
N GLU A 339 -5.86 21.20 -8.39
CA GLU A 339 -6.40 22.55 -8.30
C GLU A 339 -6.13 23.16 -6.91
N ASN A 340 -4.85 23.26 -6.53
CA ASN A 340 -4.43 23.93 -5.31
C ASN A 340 -3.22 24.84 -5.55
N TRP A 341 -2.89 25.68 -4.58
CA TRP A 341 -1.79 26.64 -4.70
C TRP A 341 -0.42 25.99 -4.84
N ARG A 342 -0.22 24.86 -4.21
CA ARG A 342 1.06 24.14 -4.24
C ARG A 342 1.36 23.53 -5.59
N TRP A 343 0.36 22.93 -6.27
CA TRP A 343 0.58 22.04 -7.41
C TRP A 343 -0.04 22.49 -8.72
N LYS A 344 -0.78 23.61 -8.75
CA LYS A 344 -1.41 24.09 -10.00
C LYS A 344 -0.41 24.16 -11.14
N GLY A 345 -0.67 23.36 -12.20
CA GLY A 345 0.16 23.30 -13.41
C GLY A 345 1.31 22.29 -13.35
N VAL A 346 1.49 21.55 -12.25
CA VAL A 346 2.42 20.42 -12.15
C VAL A 346 1.66 19.13 -12.45
N PRO A 347 2.01 18.38 -13.51
CA PRO A 347 1.39 17.08 -13.78
C PRO A 347 1.94 15.99 -12.84
N PHE A 348 1.05 15.11 -12.41
CA PHE A 348 1.36 13.87 -11.69
C PHE A 348 1.08 12.70 -12.62
N TYR A 349 2.14 12.01 -13.04
CA TYR A 349 2.04 10.83 -13.90
C TYR A 349 2.08 9.57 -13.05
N LEU A 350 1.04 8.78 -13.16
CA LEU A 350 0.92 7.51 -12.47
C LEU A 350 0.96 6.38 -13.48
N ARG A 351 1.68 5.30 -13.18
CA ARG A 351 1.57 4.07 -13.94
C ARG A 351 1.76 2.82 -13.09
N SER A 352 1.05 1.78 -13.47
CA SER A 352 1.26 0.44 -12.96
C SER A 352 0.97 -0.59 -14.06
N GLY A 353 1.67 -1.71 -14.00
CA GLY A 353 1.43 -2.82 -14.92
C GLY A 353 2.20 -4.08 -14.59
N LYS A 354 1.77 -5.18 -15.23
CA LYS A 354 2.41 -6.50 -15.13
C LYS A 354 3.24 -6.79 -16.38
N ARG A 355 4.18 -7.75 -16.28
CA ARG A 355 5.12 -8.09 -17.34
C ARG A 355 5.84 -6.87 -17.91
N LEU A 356 6.10 -5.86 -17.08
CA LEU A 356 6.91 -4.71 -17.45
C LEU A 356 8.41 -5.07 -17.44
N ALA A 357 9.23 -4.15 -17.93
CA ALA A 357 10.67 -4.36 -18.14
C ALA A 357 11.43 -4.75 -16.87
N MET A 358 10.98 -4.27 -15.71
CA MET A 358 11.57 -4.63 -14.41
C MET A 358 10.56 -4.39 -13.29
N LYS A 359 10.80 -5.02 -12.13
CA LYS A 359 10.08 -4.70 -10.90
C LYS A 359 10.63 -3.38 -10.33
N ALA A 360 9.76 -2.38 -10.17
CA ALA A 360 10.11 -1.11 -9.57
C ALA A 360 8.89 -0.47 -8.89
N SER A 361 9.08 0.07 -7.69
CA SER A 361 8.12 0.98 -7.07
C SER A 361 8.89 2.22 -6.64
N GLU A 362 8.60 3.35 -7.27
CA GLU A 362 9.38 4.56 -7.09
C GLU A 362 8.56 5.83 -7.30
N ILE A 363 8.99 6.90 -6.65
CA ILE A 363 8.49 8.25 -6.84
C ILE A 363 9.65 9.08 -7.39
N VAL A 364 9.45 9.74 -8.53
CA VAL A 364 10.42 10.65 -9.14
C VAL A 364 9.85 12.06 -9.12
N VAL A 365 10.53 12.96 -8.42
CA VAL A 365 10.24 14.39 -8.45
C VAL A 365 11.25 15.04 -9.37
N GLN A 366 10.78 15.54 -10.50
CA GLN A 366 11.59 16.26 -11.46
C GLN A 366 11.50 17.76 -11.19
N PHE A 367 12.61 18.39 -10.89
CA PHE A 367 12.67 19.83 -10.72
C PHE A 367 12.78 20.55 -12.07
N LYS A 368 12.36 21.81 -12.11
CA LYS A 368 12.52 22.66 -13.28
C LYS A 368 13.98 22.85 -13.59
N ARG A 369 14.31 22.91 -14.89
CA ARG A 369 15.66 23.23 -15.31
C ARG A 369 16.07 24.63 -14.82
N PRO A 370 17.32 24.82 -14.40
CA PRO A 370 17.84 26.17 -14.14
C PRO A 370 17.71 27.06 -15.38
N PRO A 371 17.57 28.39 -15.22
CA PRO A 371 17.59 29.30 -16.36
C PRO A 371 18.91 29.15 -17.15
N GLU A 372 18.80 29.00 -18.47
CA GLU A 372 19.96 28.84 -19.39
C GLU A 372 20.68 30.15 -19.62
N ILE A 373 21.11 30.84 -18.56
CA ILE A 373 21.81 32.15 -18.62
C ILE A 373 23.32 31.93 -18.70
N LEU A 374 23.87 31.13 -17.77
CA LEU A 374 25.32 30.87 -17.68
C LEU A 374 25.70 29.55 -18.37
N PHE A 375 24.84 28.58 -18.29
CA PHE A 375 25.02 27.26 -18.87
C PHE A 375 23.80 26.90 -19.74
N GLY A 376 23.97 26.09 -20.78
CA GLY A 376 22.86 25.60 -21.60
C GLY A 376 22.70 26.22 -22.98
N LYS A 377 23.32 27.38 -23.29
CA LYS A 377 23.31 27.97 -24.64
C LYS A 377 24.20 27.23 -25.63
N ASP A 378 25.26 26.60 -25.15
CA ASP A 378 26.16 25.76 -25.94
C ASP A 378 26.00 24.29 -25.58
N SER A 379 26.08 23.40 -26.57
CA SER A 379 25.99 21.94 -26.37
C SER A 379 27.02 21.37 -25.38
N LYS A 380 28.08 22.12 -25.07
CA LYS A 380 29.08 21.77 -24.04
C LYS A 380 28.54 21.78 -22.61
N TYR A 381 27.42 22.47 -22.38
CA TYR A 381 26.83 22.71 -21.05
C TYR A 381 25.39 22.24 -20.97
N ALA A 382 25.06 21.11 -21.63
CA ALA A 382 23.71 20.56 -21.53
C ALA A 382 23.34 20.27 -20.05
N LEU A 383 22.39 21.05 -19.54
CA LEU A 383 21.87 20.89 -18.17
C LEU A 383 20.82 19.81 -18.13
N SER A 384 21.04 18.79 -17.31
CA SER A 384 19.99 17.86 -16.93
C SER A 384 19.12 18.47 -15.83
N PRO A 385 17.80 18.21 -15.80
CA PRO A 385 16.97 18.57 -14.67
C PRO A 385 17.47 17.85 -13.41
N ASN A 386 17.37 18.51 -12.26
CA ASN A 386 17.62 17.81 -11.01
C ASN A 386 16.45 16.87 -10.72
N LEU A 387 16.76 15.68 -10.19
CA LEU A 387 15.78 14.66 -9.88
C LEU A 387 15.95 14.21 -8.42
N LEU A 388 14.84 14.04 -7.72
CA LEU A 388 14.79 13.29 -6.47
C LEU A 388 14.04 11.99 -6.73
N VAL A 389 14.72 10.87 -6.56
CA VAL A 389 14.17 9.52 -6.75
C VAL A 389 14.04 8.84 -5.41
N ILE A 390 12.83 8.46 -5.04
CA ILE A 390 12.52 7.70 -3.82
C ILE A 390 12.15 6.29 -4.24
N ARG A 391 13.06 5.33 -4.01
CA ARG A 391 12.85 3.92 -4.33
C ARG A 391 12.21 3.20 -3.16
N ILE A 392 11.02 2.64 -3.41
CA ILE A 392 10.23 1.91 -2.41
C ILE A 392 10.54 0.42 -2.48
N GLN A 393 10.80 -0.12 -3.68
CA GLN A 393 11.27 -1.48 -3.91
C GLN A 393 11.71 -1.68 -5.38
N PRO A 394 12.65 -2.59 -5.68
CA PRO A 394 13.65 -3.12 -4.75
C PRO A 394 14.68 -2.06 -4.37
N ASN A 395 15.63 -2.39 -3.51
CA ASN A 395 16.74 -1.51 -3.12
C ASN A 395 16.25 -0.17 -2.56
N GLU A 396 15.51 -0.24 -1.45
CA GLU A 396 14.93 0.92 -0.77
C GLU A 396 15.97 2.03 -0.52
N GLY A 397 15.61 3.26 -0.91
CA GLY A 397 16.57 4.36 -0.78
C GLY A 397 16.11 5.65 -1.45
N ILE A 398 16.97 6.65 -1.37
CA ILE A 398 16.76 7.97 -1.93
C ILE A 398 17.99 8.35 -2.74
N THR A 399 17.78 8.86 -3.94
CA THR A 399 18.86 9.34 -4.83
C THR A 399 18.53 10.74 -5.32
N LEU A 400 19.49 11.64 -5.20
CA LEU A 400 19.42 13.01 -5.72
C LEU A 400 20.39 13.13 -6.90
N TYR A 401 19.88 13.48 -8.09
CA TYR A 401 20.67 13.75 -9.28
C TYR A 401 20.91 15.25 -9.45
N LEU A 402 22.18 15.63 -9.53
CA LEU A 402 22.63 17.02 -9.63
C LEU A 402 23.64 17.18 -10.77
N ASN A 403 23.77 18.40 -11.30
CA ASN A 403 24.82 18.72 -12.25
C ASN A 403 26.12 19.06 -11.52
N SER A 404 27.24 18.50 -11.96
CA SER A 404 28.58 18.79 -11.45
C SER A 404 29.56 19.01 -12.59
N LYS A 405 30.63 19.76 -12.31
CA LYS A 405 31.74 19.91 -13.26
C LYS A 405 32.60 18.64 -13.25
N THR A 406 32.87 18.08 -14.44
CA THR A 406 33.86 17.00 -14.59
C THR A 406 35.26 17.50 -14.25
N PRO A 407 36.10 16.73 -13.56
CA PRO A 407 37.51 17.09 -13.35
C PRO A 407 38.22 17.31 -14.69
N GLY A 408 39.07 18.36 -14.78
CA GLY A 408 39.82 18.70 -15.97
C GLY A 408 39.96 20.21 -16.19
N LEU A 409 40.69 20.59 -17.24
CA LEU A 409 40.99 22.00 -17.58
C LEU A 409 39.78 22.69 -18.26
N GLU A 410 38.89 21.91 -18.86
CA GLU A 410 37.66 22.44 -19.48
C GLU A 410 36.48 22.38 -18.52
N THR A 411 35.54 23.33 -18.64
CA THR A 411 34.26 23.26 -17.96
C THR A 411 33.33 22.34 -18.75
N ARG A 412 33.16 21.12 -18.29
CA ARG A 412 32.13 20.16 -18.77
C ARG A 412 31.20 19.81 -17.62
N LEU A 413 29.90 19.80 -17.86
CA LEU A 413 28.90 19.41 -16.90
C LEU A 413 28.49 17.99 -17.12
N GLN A 414 28.27 17.27 -16.01
CA GLN A 414 27.81 15.90 -15.99
C GLN A 414 26.86 15.70 -14.80
N PRO A 415 25.77 14.96 -14.96
CA PRO A 415 24.96 14.55 -13.81
C PRO A 415 25.77 13.64 -12.88
N ILE A 416 25.63 13.88 -11.58
CA ILE A 416 26.15 13.04 -10.50
C ILE A 416 24.98 12.57 -9.64
N GLU A 417 25.16 11.44 -8.96
CA GLU A 417 24.18 10.94 -8.00
C GLU A 417 24.72 11.00 -6.56
N LEU A 418 23.84 11.43 -5.66
CA LEU A 418 24.01 11.32 -4.22
C LEU A 418 22.96 10.31 -3.73
N ALA A 419 23.41 9.08 -3.45
CA ALA A 419 22.54 7.99 -3.11
C ALA A 419 22.63 7.61 -1.62
N PHE A 420 21.46 7.38 -1.03
CA PHE A 420 21.29 6.78 0.28
C PHE A 420 20.50 5.49 0.14
N GLY A 421 21.00 4.38 0.66
CA GLY A 421 20.30 3.10 0.69
C GLY A 421 20.02 2.66 2.13
N TYR A 422 18.82 2.18 2.40
CA TYR A 422 18.43 1.73 3.74
C TYR A 422 19.27 0.52 4.18
N GLU A 423 19.34 -0.52 3.34
CA GLU A 423 20.11 -1.73 3.64
C GLU A 423 21.60 -1.45 3.87
N THR A 424 22.19 -0.60 3.05
CA THR A 424 23.62 -0.25 3.16
C THR A 424 23.93 0.59 4.40
N THR A 425 22.96 1.36 4.91
CA THR A 425 23.17 2.28 6.04
C THR A 425 22.75 1.66 7.37
N PHE A 426 21.61 0.96 7.40
CA PHE A 426 21.00 0.44 8.62
C PHE A 426 21.04 -1.10 8.73
N GLY A 427 21.50 -1.79 7.68
CA GLY A 427 21.53 -3.25 7.59
C GLY A 427 20.23 -3.85 7.05
N SER A 428 20.26 -5.14 6.76
CA SER A 428 19.16 -5.88 6.10
C SER A 428 18.02 -6.34 7.02
N ASN A 429 18.09 -6.05 8.33
CA ASN A 429 17.14 -6.58 9.31
C ASN A 429 15.98 -5.61 9.60
N THR A 430 15.42 -4.98 8.57
CA THR A 430 14.25 -4.09 8.71
C THR A 430 12.98 -4.91 8.97
N PRO A 431 12.07 -4.43 9.85
CA PRO A 431 10.76 -5.05 10.05
C PRO A 431 9.95 -5.13 8.74
N GLU A 432 9.18 -6.21 8.59
CA GLU A 432 8.23 -6.27 7.47
C GLU A 432 7.03 -5.34 7.69
N ALA A 433 6.42 -4.87 6.60
CA ALA A 433 5.27 -3.95 6.66
C ALA A 433 4.14 -4.43 7.58
N TYR A 434 3.84 -5.73 7.62
CA TYR A 434 2.80 -6.29 8.49
C TYR A 434 3.16 -6.24 9.97
N GLU A 435 4.44 -6.36 10.34
CA GLU A 435 4.89 -6.19 11.74
C GLU A 435 4.53 -4.77 12.21
N ARG A 436 4.87 -3.76 11.40
CA ARG A 436 4.58 -2.36 11.69
C ARG A 436 3.07 -2.10 11.78
N LEU A 437 2.30 -2.52 10.79
CA LEU A 437 0.87 -2.27 10.73
C LEU A 437 0.09 -2.94 11.87
N ILE A 438 0.46 -4.17 12.24
CA ILE A 438 -0.17 -4.84 13.39
C ILE A 438 0.16 -4.10 14.68
N LEU A 439 1.41 -3.68 14.89
CA LEU A 439 1.82 -2.92 16.07
C LEU A 439 1.08 -1.59 16.16
N ASP A 440 0.97 -0.85 15.07
CA ASP A 440 0.25 0.44 15.03
C ASP A 440 -1.24 0.25 15.35
N ALA A 441 -1.88 -0.78 14.80
CA ALA A 441 -3.27 -1.09 15.11
C ALA A 441 -3.47 -1.47 16.59
N LEU A 442 -2.56 -2.27 17.18
CA LEU A 442 -2.56 -2.58 18.60
C LEU A 442 -2.50 -1.31 19.45
N ASN A 443 -1.65 -0.36 19.08
CA ASN A 443 -1.48 0.92 19.78
C ASN A 443 -2.58 1.94 19.45
N GLY A 444 -3.44 1.68 18.45
CA GLY A 444 -4.47 2.63 17.99
C GLY A 444 -3.92 3.75 17.11
N ASP A 445 -2.73 3.60 16.56
CA ASP A 445 -2.13 4.56 15.63
C ASP A 445 -2.66 4.34 14.21
N GLY A 446 -3.52 5.24 13.74
CA GLY A 446 -4.12 5.21 12.40
C GLY A 446 -3.27 5.85 11.30
N THR A 447 -2.06 6.32 11.57
CA THR A 447 -1.22 7.10 10.62
C THR A 447 -0.97 6.38 9.31
N LEU A 448 -0.69 5.08 9.36
CA LEU A 448 -0.36 4.24 8.20
C LEU A 448 -1.57 3.49 7.61
N PHE A 449 -2.78 3.94 7.93
CA PHE A 449 -4.02 3.30 7.46
C PHE A 449 -4.86 4.27 6.63
N ILE A 450 -5.63 3.69 5.70
CA ILE A 450 -6.52 4.45 4.84
C ILE A 450 -7.80 4.80 5.61
N ARG A 451 -8.17 6.08 5.58
CA ARG A 451 -9.46 6.54 6.12
C ARG A 451 -10.59 6.30 5.11
N GLY A 452 -11.82 6.13 5.59
CA GLY A 452 -12.97 5.84 4.73
C GLY A 452 -13.16 6.86 3.61
N ASP A 453 -13.04 8.15 3.92
CA ASP A 453 -13.18 9.23 2.93
C ASP A 453 -12.01 9.32 1.93
N GLU A 454 -10.79 8.88 2.30
CA GLU A 454 -9.69 8.73 1.34
C GLU A 454 -10.04 7.68 0.26
N ALA A 455 -10.58 6.52 0.69
CA ALA A 455 -11.00 5.46 -0.22
C ALA A 455 -12.13 5.94 -1.14
N GLU A 456 -13.15 6.62 -0.59
CA GLU A 456 -14.26 7.16 -1.35
C GLU A 456 -13.83 8.24 -2.34
N THR A 457 -12.96 9.17 -1.92
CA THR A 457 -12.42 10.23 -2.79
C THR A 457 -11.63 9.63 -3.95
N SER A 458 -10.79 8.64 -3.67
CA SER A 458 -10.01 7.93 -4.68
C SER A 458 -10.92 7.20 -5.69
N TRP A 459 -11.97 6.51 -5.22
CA TRP A 459 -12.96 5.89 -6.09
C TRP A 459 -13.78 6.91 -6.88
N GLY A 460 -14.12 8.06 -6.29
CA GLY A 460 -14.83 9.14 -6.98
C GLY A 460 -14.08 9.64 -8.21
N LEU A 461 -12.75 9.70 -8.15
CA LEU A 461 -11.89 10.06 -9.28
C LEU A 461 -11.81 8.95 -10.33
N LEU A 462 -11.72 7.69 -9.92
CA LEU A 462 -11.39 6.56 -10.80
C LEU A 462 -12.61 5.80 -11.36
N SER A 463 -13.76 5.84 -10.68
CA SER A 463 -14.97 5.17 -11.17
C SER A 463 -15.40 5.64 -12.57
N PRO A 464 -15.36 6.95 -12.90
CA PRO A 464 -15.65 7.42 -14.26
C PRO A 464 -14.71 6.83 -15.34
N VAL A 465 -13.46 6.55 -14.99
CA VAL A 465 -12.48 5.90 -15.88
C VAL A 465 -12.90 4.46 -16.16
N LEU A 466 -13.29 3.74 -15.12
CA LEU A 466 -13.75 2.36 -15.22
C LEU A 466 -15.03 2.26 -16.05
N ASP A 467 -16.00 3.15 -15.81
CA ASP A 467 -17.25 3.21 -16.56
C ASP A 467 -16.97 3.50 -18.05
N TYR A 468 -16.08 4.44 -18.33
CA TYR A 468 -15.68 4.74 -19.70
C TYR A 468 -15.02 3.52 -20.36
N TRP A 469 -14.06 2.85 -19.72
CA TRP A 469 -13.40 1.68 -20.27
C TRP A 469 -14.37 0.51 -20.49
N GLN A 470 -15.29 0.28 -19.58
CA GLN A 470 -16.33 -0.74 -19.71
C GLN A 470 -17.23 -0.49 -20.93
N ASN A 471 -17.64 0.77 -21.13
CA ASN A 471 -18.46 1.17 -22.27
C ASN A 471 -17.71 1.07 -23.62
N GLN A 472 -16.39 1.34 -23.62
CA GLN A 472 -15.54 1.20 -24.81
C GLN A 472 -15.21 -0.26 -25.15
N LYS A 473 -15.45 -1.20 -24.25
CA LYS A 473 -15.05 -2.62 -24.39
C LYS A 473 -13.56 -2.72 -24.71
N SER A 474 -13.18 -3.43 -25.80
CA SER A 474 -11.78 -3.57 -26.25
C SER A 474 -11.20 -2.31 -26.91
N LYS A 475 -12.04 -1.33 -27.29
CA LYS A 475 -11.56 -0.10 -27.93
C LYS A 475 -10.68 0.70 -26.96
N GLY A 476 -9.45 1.03 -27.40
CA GLY A 476 -8.47 1.74 -26.57
C GLY A 476 -7.75 0.84 -25.54
N LEU A 477 -7.92 -0.49 -25.62
CA LEU A 477 -7.07 -1.46 -24.93
C LEU A 477 -5.88 -1.78 -25.86
N GLU A 478 -4.72 -1.20 -25.55
CA GLU A 478 -3.53 -1.35 -26.39
C GLU A 478 -2.72 -2.57 -25.97
N SER A 479 -2.14 -3.27 -26.95
CA SER A 479 -1.21 -4.36 -26.68
C SER A 479 0.20 -3.81 -26.45
N TYR A 480 0.92 -4.36 -25.46
CA TYR A 480 2.35 -4.13 -25.28
C TYR A 480 3.09 -5.46 -25.10
N ALA A 481 4.29 -5.58 -25.63
CA ALA A 481 5.09 -6.79 -25.48
C ALA A 481 5.55 -6.95 -24.02
N ALA A 482 5.46 -8.16 -23.47
CA ALA A 482 6.05 -8.46 -22.16
C ALA A 482 7.54 -8.11 -22.16
N GLY A 483 8.01 -7.48 -21.07
CA GLY A 483 9.38 -6.98 -20.92
C GLY A 483 9.59 -5.55 -21.44
N THR A 484 8.52 -4.86 -21.89
CA THR A 484 8.57 -3.43 -22.23
C THR A 484 7.97 -2.56 -21.10
N TRP A 485 8.05 -1.24 -21.25
CA TRP A 485 7.48 -0.30 -20.25
C TRP A 485 6.00 0.02 -20.45
N GLY A 486 5.29 -0.74 -21.27
CA GLY A 486 3.87 -0.57 -21.53
C GLY A 486 3.57 -0.10 -22.96
N PRO A 487 2.34 0.34 -23.25
CA PRO A 487 1.92 0.78 -24.57
C PRO A 487 2.53 2.15 -24.94
N ILE A 488 2.76 2.38 -26.24
CA ILE A 488 3.36 3.62 -26.77
C ILE A 488 2.54 4.87 -26.44
N SER A 489 1.22 4.74 -26.31
CA SER A 489 0.37 5.87 -25.90
C SER A 489 0.69 6.40 -24.50
N ALA A 490 1.24 5.56 -23.62
CA ALA A 490 1.71 5.98 -22.31
C ALA A 490 2.91 6.95 -22.41
N ASP A 491 3.80 6.77 -23.38
CA ASP A 491 4.89 7.71 -23.64
C ASP A 491 4.34 9.02 -24.23
N LYS A 492 3.40 8.93 -25.18
CA LYS A 492 2.74 10.11 -25.79
C LYS A 492 2.04 10.98 -24.75
N LEU A 493 1.49 10.37 -23.69
CA LEU A 493 0.84 11.08 -22.60
C LEU A 493 1.77 12.10 -21.92
N LEU A 494 3.07 11.77 -21.79
CA LEU A 494 4.09 12.63 -21.20
C LEU A 494 4.72 13.57 -22.25
N LEU A 495 5.06 13.04 -23.43
CA LEU A 495 5.71 13.78 -24.51
C LEU A 495 4.89 15.00 -24.96
N SER A 496 3.57 14.88 -25.01
CA SER A 496 2.66 16.01 -25.32
C SER A 496 2.78 17.19 -24.35
N ARG A 497 3.39 16.96 -23.18
CA ARG A 497 3.62 17.96 -22.11
C ARG A 497 5.11 18.27 -21.89
N GLY A 498 5.99 17.77 -22.77
CA GLY A 498 7.44 17.99 -22.70
C GLY A 498 8.16 17.17 -21.62
N HIS A 499 7.56 16.06 -21.21
CA HIS A 499 8.14 15.12 -20.25
C HIS A 499 8.34 13.73 -20.87
N GLU A 500 9.12 12.91 -20.21
CA GLU A 500 9.33 11.50 -20.53
C GLU A 500 9.32 10.66 -19.25
N TRP A 501 9.10 9.34 -19.37
CA TRP A 501 9.18 8.46 -18.23
C TRP A 501 10.62 8.33 -17.72
N LEU A 502 10.78 8.62 -16.45
CA LEU A 502 12.04 8.49 -15.71
C LEU A 502 11.94 7.27 -14.81
N THR A 503 12.65 6.19 -15.15
CA THR A 503 12.62 4.93 -14.37
C THR A 503 13.90 4.14 -14.51
N GLY A 504 14.26 3.42 -13.45
CA GLY A 504 15.38 2.47 -13.46
C GLY A 504 16.71 3.12 -13.79
N THR A 505 17.26 2.84 -14.97
CA THR A 505 18.58 3.33 -15.44
C THR A 505 18.53 4.63 -16.27
N ASN A 506 17.33 5.14 -16.57
CA ASN A 506 17.16 6.29 -17.47
C ASN A 506 17.20 7.65 -16.74
N PHE A 507 17.99 7.76 -15.68
CA PHE A 507 18.12 9.02 -14.93
C PHE A 507 19.32 9.88 -15.39
N CYS A 508 20.14 9.35 -16.29
CA CYS A 508 21.35 10.02 -16.80
C CYS A 508 21.30 10.20 -18.31
#